data_368da3ac5e40862c3e8f21b31f6784d3
#
_entry.id   368da3ac5e40862c3e8f21b31f6784d3
#
_cell.length_a   1.000
_cell.length_b   1.000
_cell.length_c   1.000
_cell.angle_alpha   90.00
_cell.angle_beta   90.00
_cell.angle_gamma   90.00
#
_symmetry.space_group_name_H-M   'P 1'
#
loop_
_entity.id
_entity.type
_entity.pdbx_description
1 polymer ?
#
loop_
_entity_poly.entity_id
_entity_poly.type
_entity_poly.pdbx_seq_one_letter_code
_entity_poly.pdbx_strand_id
1 'polypeptide(L)'
;MNKVILMGRLTRDPEVRYAQGDNPLAIARYTLAVDRRQSRNSNDDQTADFINCVAFGRTAEFAERYLRKGTKIAVTGRIQTGSYTNKDGAKVYTTDVVVEDHEFVESKNASSGNEGGYQNGGYQNNGYQNNGGYNRPAPGGAGDGFMNIPDGIDEELPFN
;
A
#
# COMPACT_ATOMS: atom_id res chain seq x y z
N MET A 1 20.33 -17.80 0.52
CA MET A 1 19.01 -17.37 1.01
C MET A 1 18.16 -16.97 -0.18
N ASN A 2 16.87 -17.39 -0.25
CA ASN A 2 15.91 -16.98 -1.29
C ASN A 2 14.71 -16.32 -0.60
N LYS A 3 14.72 -15.00 -0.50
CA LYS A 3 13.71 -14.19 0.17
C LYS A 3 13.40 -12.97 -0.67
N VAL A 4 12.12 -12.66 -0.85
CA VAL A 4 11.60 -11.54 -1.61
C VAL A 4 10.63 -10.77 -0.73
N ILE A 5 10.70 -9.44 -0.78
CA ILE A 5 9.74 -8.54 -0.15
C ILE A 5 9.31 -7.55 -1.25
N LEU A 6 8.02 -7.50 -1.54
CA LEU A 6 7.45 -6.63 -2.57
C LEU A 6 6.27 -5.85 -2.01
N MET A 7 6.11 -4.61 -2.46
CA MET A 7 4.94 -3.80 -2.19
C MET A 7 4.36 -3.35 -3.54
N GLY A 8 3.07 -3.63 -3.75
CA GLY A 8 2.43 -3.29 -5.02
C GLY A 8 0.91 -3.35 -4.94
N ARG A 9 0.25 -3.05 -6.06
CA ARG A 9 -1.20 -3.14 -6.21
C ARG A 9 -1.58 -4.37 -7.04
N LEU A 10 -2.67 -5.04 -6.64
CA LEU A 10 -3.24 -6.09 -7.44
C LEU A 10 -3.79 -5.53 -8.76
N THR A 11 -3.38 -6.13 -9.88
CA THR A 11 -3.86 -5.74 -11.21
C THR A 11 -5.24 -6.28 -11.54
N ARG A 12 -5.64 -7.38 -10.88
CA ARG A 12 -6.92 -8.07 -11.00
C ARG A 12 -7.23 -8.81 -9.70
N ASP A 13 -8.46 -9.29 -9.58
CA ASP A 13 -8.84 -10.16 -8.45
C ASP A 13 -8.00 -11.44 -8.48
N PRO A 14 -7.66 -12.03 -7.31
CA PRO A 14 -6.99 -13.31 -7.25
C PRO A 14 -7.81 -14.44 -7.89
N GLU A 15 -7.17 -15.21 -8.75
CA GLU A 15 -7.76 -16.45 -9.27
C GLU A 15 -7.45 -17.59 -8.30
N VAL A 16 -8.50 -18.13 -7.67
CA VAL A 16 -8.35 -19.19 -6.68
C VAL A 16 -8.86 -20.52 -7.23
N ARG A 17 -8.07 -21.55 -7.04
CA ARG A 17 -8.42 -22.94 -7.39
C ARG A 17 -8.11 -23.83 -6.20
N TYR A 18 -8.92 -24.86 -6.04
CA TYR A 18 -8.74 -25.88 -5.03
C TYR A 18 -8.23 -27.16 -5.69
N ALA A 19 -7.11 -27.68 -5.19
CA ALA A 19 -6.61 -28.98 -5.66
C ALA A 19 -7.61 -30.07 -5.28
N GLN A 20 -7.86 -31.01 -6.20
CA GLN A 20 -8.72 -32.16 -5.94
C GLN A 20 -7.98 -33.18 -5.07
N GLY A 21 -8.64 -33.71 -4.04
CA GLY A 21 -8.13 -34.74 -3.11
C GLY A 21 -8.85 -34.67 -1.78
N ASP A 22 -8.51 -35.59 -0.86
CA ASP A 22 -9.11 -35.69 0.48
C ASP A 22 -8.84 -34.47 1.35
N ASN A 23 -7.83 -33.66 0.99
CA ASN A 23 -7.50 -32.37 1.62
C ASN A 23 -7.30 -31.31 0.54
N PRO A 24 -8.36 -30.61 0.12
CA PRO A 24 -8.28 -29.61 -0.95
C PRO A 24 -7.36 -28.46 -0.53
N LEU A 25 -6.24 -28.31 -1.24
CA LEU A 25 -5.30 -27.20 -1.04
C LEU A 25 -5.73 -26.01 -1.89
N ALA A 26 -6.01 -24.87 -1.27
CA ALA A 26 -6.26 -23.64 -1.98
C ALA A 26 -4.99 -23.13 -2.66
N ILE A 27 -5.10 -22.68 -3.90
CA ILE A 27 -4.02 -22.06 -4.68
C ILE A 27 -4.57 -20.77 -5.27
N ALA A 28 -4.01 -19.64 -4.85
CA ALA A 28 -4.35 -18.33 -5.37
C ALA A 28 -3.25 -17.80 -6.29
N ARG A 29 -3.64 -17.28 -7.46
CA ARG A 29 -2.73 -16.62 -8.42
C ARG A 29 -3.19 -15.20 -8.67
N TYR A 30 -2.27 -14.27 -8.60
CA TYR A 30 -2.50 -12.86 -8.88
C TYR A 30 -1.21 -12.17 -9.34
N THR A 31 -1.34 -10.97 -9.89
CA THR A 31 -0.21 -10.17 -10.37
C THR A 31 -0.17 -8.86 -9.59
N LEU A 32 1.00 -8.51 -9.07
CA LEU A 32 1.27 -7.22 -8.44
C LEU A 32 1.92 -6.26 -9.44
N ALA A 33 1.40 -5.04 -9.52
CA ALA A 33 2.09 -3.91 -10.11
C ALA A 33 2.95 -3.27 -9.02
N VAL A 34 4.26 -3.41 -9.16
CA VAL A 34 5.27 -2.88 -8.22
C VAL A 34 5.89 -1.65 -8.86
N ASP A 35 5.76 -0.50 -8.20
CA ASP A 35 6.26 0.77 -8.73
C ASP A 35 7.79 0.73 -8.87
N ARG A 36 8.29 1.16 -10.04
CA ARG A 36 9.72 1.35 -10.28
C ARG A 36 10.19 2.67 -9.68
N ARG A 37 11.35 2.65 -9.04
CA ARG A 37 12.04 3.90 -8.71
C ARG A 37 12.48 4.58 -10.01
N GLN A 38 11.80 5.64 -10.40
CA GLN A 38 12.21 6.43 -11.57
C GLN A 38 13.51 7.18 -11.25
N SER A 39 14.51 7.00 -12.13
CA SER A 39 15.65 7.89 -12.21
C SER A 39 15.24 9.15 -12.97
N ARG A 40 15.67 10.34 -12.53
CA ARG A 40 15.35 11.63 -13.18
C ARG A 40 15.70 11.72 -14.67
N ASN A 41 16.50 10.79 -15.19
CA ASN A 41 16.98 10.76 -16.58
C ASN A 41 16.48 9.56 -17.39
N SER A 42 15.53 8.77 -16.90
CA SER A 42 15.01 7.63 -17.66
C SER A 42 13.85 8.08 -18.53
N ASN A 43 14.02 7.99 -19.86
CA ASN A 43 12.93 8.07 -20.85
C ASN A 43 12.11 6.77 -20.90
N ASP A 44 12.13 5.97 -19.84
CA ASP A 44 11.39 4.71 -19.79
C ASP A 44 9.94 5.00 -19.36
N ASP A 45 9.01 4.79 -20.29
CA ASP A 45 7.57 4.97 -20.06
C ASP A 45 6.98 3.90 -19.10
N GLN A 46 7.76 2.85 -18.79
CA GLN A 46 7.30 1.79 -17.89
C GLN A 46 7.52 2.18 -16.43
N THR A 47 6.44 2.51 -15.76
CA THR A 47 6.45 2.98 -14.36
C THR A 47 6.34 1.87 -13.33
N ALA A 48 5.95 0.64 -13.73
CA ALA A 48 5.74 -0.49 -12.83
C ALA A 48 6.24 -1.81 -13.43
N ASP A 49 6.65 -2.71 -12.56
CA ASP A 49 6.92 -4.12 -12.88
C ASP A 49 5.72 -4.97 -12.49
N PHE A 50 5.32 -5.89 -13.39
CA PHE A 50 4.23 -6.82 -13.16
C PHE A 50 4.77 -8.16 -12.72
N ILE A 51 4.60 -8.46 -11.44
CA ILE A 51 5.16 -9.65 -10.80
C ILE A 51 4.06 -10.67 -10.53
N ASN A 52 4.23 -11.88 -11.05
CA ASN A 52 3.31 -12.99 -10.79
C ASN A 52 3.57 -13.56 -9.40
N CYS A 53 2.48 -13.71 -8.65
CA CYS A 53 2.48 -14.23 -7.28
C CYS A 53 1.57 -15.45 -7.19
N VAL A 54 2.02 -16.44 -6.43
CA VAL A 54 1.28 -17.66 -6.14
C VAL A 54 1.27 -17.89 -4.63
N ALA A 55 0.09 -18.02 -4.06
CA ALA A 55 -0.10 -18.34 -2.65
C ALA A 55 -0.75 -19.74 -2.49
N PHE A 56 -0.46 -20.42 -1.40
CA PHE A 56 -0.95 -21.76 -1.10
C PHE A 56 -1.63 -21.81 0.27
N GLY A 57 -2.63 -22.72 0.41
CA GLY A 57 -3.29 -23.01 1.68
C GLY A 57 -3.91 -21.76 2.32
N ARG A 58 -3.64 -21.50 3.57
CA ARG A 58 -4.22 -20.36 4.33
C ARG A 58 -3.93 -19.01 3.69
N THR A 59 -2.74 -18.83 3.13
CA THR A 59 -2.36 -17.60 2.43
C THR A 59 -3.18 -17.39 1.16
N ALA A 60 -3.56 -18.48 0.46
CA ALA A 60 -4.46 -18.43 -0.68
C ALA A 60 -5.91 -18.13 -0.28
N GLU A 61 -6.41 -18.74 0.79
CA GLU A 61 -7.73 -18.45 1.35
C GLU A 61 -7.86 -17.00 1.83
N PHE A 62 -6.79 -16.46 2.44
CA PHE A 62 -6.73 -15.05 2.80
C PHE A 62 -6.85 -14.17 1.56
N ALA A 63 -6.10 -14.48 0.49
CA ALA A 63 -6.16 -13.75 -0.77
C ALA A 63 -7.58 -13.76 -1.36
N GLU A 64 -8.26 -14.92 -1.37
CA GLU A 64 -9.63 -15.06 -1.86
C GLU A 64 -10.62 -14.16 -1.12
N ARG A 65 -10.52 -14.12 0.20
CA ARG A 65 -11.48 -13.40 1.05
C ARG A 65 -11.27 -11.89 1.04
N TYR A 66 -10.03 -11.46 1.08
CA TYR A 66 -9.69 -10.08 1.42
C TYR A 66 -9.05 -9.27 0.29
N LEU A 67 -8.40 -9.91 -0.68
CA LEU A 67 -7.73 -9.20 -1.75
C LEU A 67 -8.66 -8.98 -2.95
N ARG A 68 -8.61 -7.77 -3.51
CA ARG A 68 -9.35 -7.36 -4.71
C ARG A 68 -8.45 -6.55 -5.62
N LYS A 69 -8.83 -6.43 -6.89
CA LYS A 69 -8.18 -5.52 -7.84
C LYS A 69 -7.97 -4.15 -7.23
N GLY A 70 -6.76 -3.60 -7.38
CA GLY A 70 -6.40 -2.28 -6.87
C GLY A 70 -5.96 -2.25 -5.40
N THR A 71 -6.18 -3.30 -4.60
CA THR A 71 -5.71 -3.37 -3.21
C THR A 71 -4.18 -3.30 -3.19
N LYS A 72 -3.63 -2.41 -2.35
CA LYS A 72 -2.19 -2.30 -2.13
C LYS A 72 -1.78 -3.15 -0.94
N ILE A 73 -0.83 -4.05 -1.19
CA ILE A 73 -0.32 -5.00 -0.20
C ILE A 73 1.20 -5.04 -0.22
N ALA A 74 1.78 -5.41 0.89
CA ALA A 74 3.13 -5.94 0.97
C ALA A 74 3.06 -7.46 1.03
N VAL A 75 3.97 -8.13 0.35
CA VAL A 75 4.10 -9.59 0.37
C VAL A 75 5.53 -9.97 0.72
N THR A 76 5.67 -11.02 1.51
CA THR A 76 6.94 -11.71 1.71
C THR A 76 6.86 -13.10 1.12
N GLY A 77 7.95 -13.57 0.53
CA GLY A 77 7.97 -14.87 -0.11
C GLY A 77 9.35 -15.23 -0.66
N ARG A 78 9.35 -16.12 -1.62
CA ARG A 78 10.56 -16.58 -2.33
C ARG A 78 10.32 -16.68 -3.83
N ILE A 79 11.37 -16.52 -4.63
CA ILE A 79 11.32 -16.75 -6.08
C ILE A 79 11.30 -18.26 -6.34
N GLN A 80 10.44 -18.66 -7.24
CA GLN A 80 10.38 -20.02 -7.77
C GLN A 80 10.33 -19.99 -9.29
N THR A 81 11.25 -20.70 -9.93
CA THR A 81 11.26 -20.88 -11.37
C THR A 81 10.61 -22.20 -11.74
N GLY A 82 9.98 -22.23 -12.89
CA GLY A 82 9.36 -23.43 -13.45
C GLY A 82 9.47 -23.44 -14.98
N SER A 83 9.05 -24.52 -15.60
CA SER A 83 8.89 -24.55 -17.05
C SER A 83 7.75 -25.50 -17.43
N TYR A 84 7.07 -25.18 -18.51
CA TYR A 84 6.07 -26.05 -19.13
C TYR A 84 6.23 -26.02 -20.64
N THR A 85 5.71 -27.04 -21.31
CA THR A 85 5.67 -27.08 -22.77
C THR A 85 4.34 -26.53 -23.24
N ASN A 86 4.35 -25.50 -24.10
CA ASN A 86 3.13 -24.93 -24.65
C ASN A 86 2.51 -25.86 -25.70
N LYS A 87 1.37 -25.48 -26.27
CA LYS A 87 0.66 -26.28 -27.29
C LYS A 87 1.45 -26.45 -28.59
N ASP A 88 2.39 -25.54 -28.86
CA ASP A 88 3.26 -25.54 -30.04
C ASP A 88 4.54 -26.35 -29.83
N GLY A 89 4.67 -27.04 -28.68
CA GLY A 89 5.84 -27.84 -28.33
C GLY A 89 7.05 -27.05 -27.83
N ALA A 90 6.91 -25.72 -27.69
CA ALA A 90 8.01 -24.88 -27.18
C ALA A 90 8.03 -24.89 -25.64
N LYS A 91 9.24 -24.95 -25.08
CA LYS A 91 9.45 -24.87 -23.64
C LYS A 91 9.37 -23.42 -23.15
N VAL A 92 8.43 -23.13 -22.27
CA VAL A 92 8.22 -21.81 -21.66
C VAL A 92 8.73 -21.86 -20.22
N TYR A 93 9.57 -20.90 -19.87
CA TYR A 93 10.06 -20.73 -18.49
C TYR A 93 9.20 -19.73 -17.76
N THR A 94 8.89 -20.01 -16.50
CA THR A 94 8.16 -19.12 -15.61
C THR A 94 9.01 -18.73 -14.42
N THR A 95 8.78 -17.53 -13.91
CA THR A 95 9.35 -17.04 -12.67
C THR A 95 8.22 -16.45 -11.86
N ASP A 96 7.90 -17.07 -10.75
CA ASP A 96 6.80 -16.69 -9.87
C ASP A 96 7.34 -16.40 -8.47
N VAL A 97 6.67 -15.53 -7.73
CA VAL A 97 6.91 -15.33 -6.30
C VAL A 97 5.93 -16.20 -5.53
N VAL A 98 6.45 -17.19 -4.82
CA VAL A 98 5.66 -17.98 -3.87
C VAL A 98 5.51 -17.17 -2.60
N VAL A 99 4.30 -16.74 -2.32
CA VAL A 99 3.98 -15.86 -1.20
C VAL A 99 3.80 -16.67 0.08
N GLU A 100 4.45 -16.21 1.12
CA GLU A 100 4.43 -16.80 2.47
C GLU A 100 3.51 -15.98 3.39
N ASP A 101 3.50 -14.66 3.20
CA ASP A 101 2.68 -13.77 4.02
C ASP A 101 2.23 -12.52 3.26
N HIS A 102 1.09 -11.92 3.72
CA HIS A 102 0.49 -10.70 3.18
C HIS A 102 0.26 -9.68 4.29
N GLU A 103 0.57 -8.42 4.00
CA GLU A 103 0.25 -7.28 4.87
C GLU A 103 -0.49 -6.21 4.08
N PHE A 104 -1.56 -5.64 4.67
CA PHE A 104 -2.23 -4.48 4.09
C PHE A 104 -1.40 -3.22 4.33
N VAL A 105 -1.16 -2.46 3.26
CA VAL A 105 -0.38 -1.20 3.32
C VAL A 105 -1.29 0.02 3.36
N GLU A 106 -2.54 -0.11 2.92
CA GLU A 106 -3.53 0.97 2.94
C GLU A 106 -4.73 0.58 3.82
N SER A 107 -5.19 1.51 4.67
CA SER A 107 -6.44 1.31 5.39
C SER A 107 -7.64 1.48 4.43
N LYS A 108 -8.74 0.76 4.67
CA LYS A 108 -9.97 0.80 3.86
C LYS A 108 -10.56 2.21 3.69
N ASN A 109 -10.21 3.15 4.56
CA ASN A 109 -10.72 4.53 4.51
C ASN A 109 -9.99 5.42 3.50
N ALA A 110 -8.85 5.01 2.96
CA ALA A 110 -8.11 5.81 1.98
C ALA A 110 -8.61 5.65 0.53
N SER A 111 -9.39 4.61 0.24
CA SER A 111 -9.87 4.33 -1.13
C SER A 111 -11.29 4.82 -1.44
N SER A 112 -12.04 5.36 -0.46
CA SER A 112 -13.40 5.85 -0.66
C SER A 112 -13.54 7.38 -0.70
N GLY A 113 -12.45 8.12 -0.83
CA GLY A 113 -12.48 9.58 -0.78
C GLY A 113 -11.75 10.23 -1.93
N ASN A 114 -12.27 10.18 -3.16
CA ASN A 114 -12.19 11.27 -4.11
C ASN A 114 -13.02 11.05 -5.39
N GLU A 115 -14.33 10.92 -5.23
CA GLU A 115 -15.29 11.32 -6.26
C GLU A 115 -16.31 12.25 -5.58
N GLY A 116 -15.98 13.51 -5.50
CA GLY A 116 -16.87 14.53 -4.92
C GLY A 116 -16.42 15.92 -5.33
N GLY A 117 -16.90 16.36 -6.49
CA GLY A 117 -17.28 17.69 -6.92
C GLY A 117 -16.61 18.89 -6.27
N TYR A 118 -15.84 19.62 -7.03
CA TYR A 118 -15.62 21.04 -6.84
C TYR A 118 -16.96 21.77 -6.96
N GLN A 119 -17.68 21.95 -5.88
CA GLN A 119 -18.81 22.87 -5.82
C GLN A 119 -18.27 24.22 -5.37
N ASN A 120 -18.08 25.07 -6.36
CA ASN A 120 -17.85 26.50 -6.24
C ASN A 120 -19.02 27.14 -5.51
N GLY A 121 -18.92 27.41 -4.22
CA GLY A 121 -19.86 28.16 -3.41
C GLY A 121 -19.46 29.62 -3.33
N GLY A 122 -20.13 30.47 -4.12
CA GLY A 122 -19.90 31.88 -4.19
C GLY A 122 -20.09 32.60 -2.84
N TYR A 123 -19.22 33.55 -2.62
CA TYR A 123 -19.31 34.52 -1.54
C TYR A 123 -20.54 35.39 -1.74
N GLN A 124 -21.56 35.24 -0.92
CA GLN A 124 -22.64 36.20 -0.80
C GLN A 124 -22.36 37.12 0.38
N ASN A 125 -21.89 38.30 0.03
CA ASN A 125 -21.77 39.45 0.90
C ASN A 125 -23.18 39.93 1.30
N ASN A 126 -23.52 39.92 2.58
CA ASN A 126 -24.66 40.67 3.09
C ASN A 126 -24.24 41.42 4.36
N GLY A 127 -24.00 42.71 4.18
CA GLY A 127 -23.78 43.64 5.24
C GLY A 127 -25.04 43.92 6.04
N TYR A 128 -24.90 43.96 7.34
CA TYR A 128 -25.74 44.81 8.21
C TYR A 128 -24.90 45.44 9.32
N GLN A 129 -24.94 46.76 9.30
CA GLN A 129 -24.51 47.69 10.34
C GLN A 129 -25.22 47.40 11.68
N ASN A 130 -24.60 47.44 12.81
CA ASN A 130 -24.84 48.44 13.85
C ASN A 130 -24.06 48.21 15.14
N ASN A 131 -23.24 49.14 15.50
CA ASN A 131 -23.13 49.96 16.70
C ASN A 131 -23.11 49.24 18.09
N GLY A 132 -22.07 49.53 18.88
CA GLY A 132 -22.08 49.36 20.33
C GLY A 132 -20.73 49.01 20.92
N GLY A 133 -20.04 50.00 21.43
CA GLY A 133 -18.69 50.03 21.97
C GLY A 133 -18.47 49.19 23.22
N TYR A 134 -17.22 49.30 23.60
CA TYR A 134 -16.54 49.11 24.88
C TYR A 134 -15.52 47.97 24.98
N ASN A 135 -14.34 48.47 25.13
CA ASN A 135 -13.18 47.92 25.89
C ASN A 135 -12.47 46.67 25.40
N ARG A 136 -11.29 46.98 24.83
CA ARG A 136 -10.11 46.10 24.84
C ARG A 136 -9.48 46.02 26.22
N PRO A 137 -8.89 44.92 26.59
CA PRO A 137 -7.51 44.88 26.96
C PRO A 137 -6.65 44.01 26.03
N ALA A 138 -5.39 44.37 25.95
CA ALA A 138 -4.38 43.93 25.00
C ALA A 138 -3.96 42.47 25.13
N PRO A 139 -3.27 41.92 24.10
CA PRO A 139 -2.95 40.52 23.99
C PRO A 139 -1.71 40.15 24.78
N GLY A 140 -1.86 39.21 25.67
CA GLY A 140 -0.74 38.48 26.26
C GLY A 140 -0.25 37.38 25.33
N GLY A 141 1.02 37.38 25.11
CA GLY A 141 1.97 36.48 24.57
C GLY A 141 1.50 35.11 24.04
N ALA A 142 1.83 34.88 22.78
CA ALA A 142 1.96 33.57 22.20
C ALA A 142 3.06 32.80 22.96
N GLY A 143 2.63 31.80 23.72
CA GLY A 143 3.56 30.85 24.31
C GLY A 143 3.84 29.76 23.29
N ASP A 144 5.06 29.74 22.79
CA ASP A 144 5.64 28.62 22.07
C ASP A 144 5.58 27.38 22.96
N GLY A 145 4.71 26.44 22.57
CA GLY A 145 4.62 25.11 23.19
C GLY A 145 5.73 24.18 22.74
N PHE A 146 6.98 24.63 22.77
CA PHE A 146 8.11 23.71 22.73
C PHE A 146 8.31 23.16 24.13
N MET A 147 8.16 21.85 24.29
CA MET A 147 8.51 21.15 25.49
C MET A 147 9.97 21.44 25.84
N ASN A 148 10.16 22.12 26.96
CA ASN A 148 11.46 22.29 27.54
C ASN A 148 11.97 20.92 27.98
N ILE A 149 12.98 20.39 27.27
CA ILE A 149 13.70 19.19 27.67
C ILE A 149 14.57 19.62 28.85
N PRO A 150 14.46 19.07 30.05
CA PRO A 150 15.37 19.38 31.12
C PRO A 150 16.78 18.93 30.75
N ASP A 151 17.75 19.85 30.81
CA ASP A 151 19.18 19.57 30.80
C ASP A 151 19.51 18.63 31.96
N GLY A 152 19.82 17.37 31.64
CA GLY A 152 20.16 16.38 32.67
C GLY A 152 20.09 14.93 32.25
N ILE A 153 20.06 14.62 30.93
CA ILE A 153 20.25 13.25 30.45
C ILE A 153 21.58 13.18 29.69
N ASP A 154 22.63 13.60 30.35
CA ASP A 154 23.97 13.10 30.11
C ASP A 154 24.13 11.94 31.08
N GLU A 155 24.05 10.71 30.56
CA GLU A 155 24.86 9.62 31.04
C GLU A 155 24.29 8.27 30.58
N GLU A 156 25.18 7.62 29.83
CA GLU A 156 25.38 6.19 29.67
C GLU A 156 24.47 5.46 28.67
N LEU A 157 24.92 5.55 27.42
CA LEU A 157 24.65 4.46 26.48
C LEU A 157 25.55 3.28 26.83
N PRO A 158 25.02 2.14 27.19
CA PRO A 158 25.82 0.94 27.46
C PRO A 158 26.14 0.24 26.12
N PHE A 159 27.18 0.71 25.47
CA PHE A 159 27.83 -0.07 24.40
C PHE A 159 29.26 -0.38 24.85
N ASN A 160 29.39 -1.54 25.40
CA ASN A 160 30.67 -2.24 25.54
C ASN A 160 30.56 -3.58 24.81
#